data_4602e4109fd8ac80fd40b3a736e6a224
#
_entry.id   4602e4109fd8ac80fd40b3a736e6a224
#
_cell.length_a   1.000
_cell.length_b   1.000
_cell.length_c   1.000
_cell.angle_alpha   90.00
_cell.angle_beta   90.00
_cell.angle_gamma   90.00
#
_symmetry.space_group_name_H-M   'P 1'
#
loop_
_entity.id
_entity.type
_entity.pdbx_description
1 polymer ?
#
loop_
_entity_poly.entity_id
_entity_poly.type
_entity_poly.pdbx_seq_one_letter_code
_entity_poly.pdbx_strand_id
1 'polypeptide(L)'
;MKRIIYILLFACAGALASCDFLDVVPEGQATQDDIFKTSKEARKYLNTLYTYAPNIAAYRYMPDFCAGDDIITATNGQTRYFPYKSMLYNEENASQTYYGLWDATTSSPSGRTNYDMYKGIRYCYIMIDNIDAVPGISPSVADEFKGEAYFLIAYYHWVLLTHYGPVILVRGQLDMGLPEEEVYVARSPFDECVTFIAETYDRAAELLHE
;
A
#
# COMPACT_ATOMS: atom_id res chain seq x y z
N MET A 1 17.65 -41.14 42.82
CA MET A 1 17.42 -39.68 42.72
C MET A 1 18.36 -38.97 41.72
N LYS A 2 19.68 -39.09 41.82
CA LYS A 2 20.61 -38.42 40.89
C LYS A 2 20.38 -38.75 39.40
N ARG A 3 20.08 -40.00 39.04
CA ARG A 3 19.80 -40.38 37.63
C ARG A 3 18.55 -39.74 37.03
N ILE A 4 17.52 -39.52 37.85
CA ILE A 4 16.27 -38.87 37.39
C ILE A 4 16.50 -37.37 37.12
N ILE A 5 17.36 -36.74 37.92
CA ILE A 5 17.72 -35.33 37.73
C ILE A 5 18.50 -35.12 36.42
N TYR A 6 19.40 -36.03 36.05
CA TYR A 6 20.11 -35.95 34.76
C TYR A 6 19.20 -36.17 33.56
N ILE A 7 18.20 -37.03 33.67
CA ILE A 7 17.21 -37.25 32.59
C ILE A 7 16.31 -36.01 32.41
N LEU A 8 15.88 -35.40 33.52
CA LEU A 8 15.11 -34.13 33.45
C LEU A 8 15.93 -32.96 32.88
N LEU A 9 17.22 -32.83 33.26
CA LEU A 9 18.10 -31.83 32.71
C LEU A 9 18.35 -32.02 31.21
N PHE A 10 18.46 -33.24 30.72
CA PHE A 10 18.65 -33.56 29.32
C PHE A 10 17.37 -33.32 28.52
N ALA A 11 16.21 -33.57 29.07
CA ALA A 11 14.91 -33.27 28.45
C ALA A 11 14.63 -31.78 28.38
N CYS A 12 15.02 -30.97 29.38
CA CYS A 12 14.93 -29.52 29.31
C CYS A 12 15.91 -28.89 28.30
N ALA A 13 17.12 -29.45 28.15
CA ALA A 13 18.08 -28.93 27.15
C ALA A 13 17.62 -29.21 25.71
N GLY A 14 16.89 -30.30 25.45
CA GLY A 14 16.30 -30.60 24.14
C GLY A 14 15.12 -29.70 23.76
N ALA A 15 14.41 -29.17 24.77
CA ALA A 15 13.28 -28.26 24.51
C ALA A 15 13.69 -26.82 24.09
N LEU A 16 14.94 -26.43 24.32
CA LEU A 16 15.47 -25.12 23.95
C LEU A 16 15.97 -25.02 22.49
N ALA A 17 16.07 -26.16 21.78
CA ALA A 17 16.51 -26.21 20.38
C ALA A 17 15.35 -26.16 19.37
N SER A 18 14.10 -26.00 19.83
CA SER A 18 12.90 -26.09 18.97
C SER A 18 12.42 -24.78 18.36
N CYS A 19 13.15 -23.67 18.50
CA CYS A 19 12.67 -22.37 18.01
C CYS A 19 12.92 -22.09 16.54
N ASP A 20 13.70 -22.90 15.83
CA ASP A 20 14.08 -22.63 14.43
C ASP A 20 13.11 -23.26 13.40
N PHE A 21 12.14 -24.05 13.86
CA PHE A 21 11.18 -24.75 12.98
C PHE A 21 9.95 -23.89 12.61
N LEU A 22 9.74 -22.74 13.26
CA LEU A 22 8.56 -21.89 13.03
C LEU A 22 8.80 -20.75 12.04
N ASP A 23 10.01 -20.57 11.56
CA ASP A 23 10.38 -19.55 10.57
C ASP A 23 10.28 -20.10 9.13
N VAL A 24 9.24 -20.88 8.86
CA VAL A 24 8.95 -21.33 7.51
C VAL A 24 8.28 -20.18 6.76
N VAL A 25 9.08 -19.43 6.01
CA VAL A 25 8.54 -18.55 4.98
C VAL A 25 7.78 -19.45 3.98
N PRO A 26 6.47 -19.22 3.73
CA PRO A 26 5.72 -20.02 2.78
C PRO A 26 6.44 -20.03 1.43
N GLU A 27 6.67 -21.22 0.87
CA GLU A 27 7.29 -21.36 -0.46
C GLU A 27 6.49 -20.55 -1.48
N GLY A 28 7.16 -19.59 -2.12
CA GLY A 28 6.56 -18.73 -3.17
C GLY A 28 6.27 -17.30 -2.77
N GLN A 29 6.50 -16.88 -1.52
CA GLN A 29 6.50 -15.46 -1.15
C GLN A 29 7.92 -14.92 -1.17
N ALA A 30 8.17 -13.92 -2.03
CA ALA A 30 9.46 -13.23 -2.07
C ALA A 30 9.66 -12.46 -0.75
N THR A 31 10.78 -12.70 -0.09
CA THR A 31 11.20 -11.90 1.08
C THR A 31 11.71 -10.53 0.63
N GLN A 32 11.86 -9.60 1.57
CA GLN A 32 12.45 -8.29 1.26
C GLN A 32 13.88 -8.44 0.71
N ASP A 33 14.66 -9.39 1.23
CA ASP A 33 16.00 -9.69 0.74
C ASP A 33 15.99 -10.22 -0.71
N ASP A 34 14.99 -11.00 -1.09
CA ASP A 34 14.85 -11.48 -2.48
C ASP A 34 14.50 -10.35 -3.45
N ILE A 35 13.68 -9.38 -3.00
CA ILE A 35 13.26 -8.23 -3.80
C ILE A 35 14.44 -7.32 -4.12
N PHE A 36 15.31 -7.04 -3.15
CA PHE A 36 16.45 -6.13 -3.31
C PHE A 36 17.78 -6.83 -3.60
N LYS A 37 17.73 -8.10 -3.97
CA LYS A 37 18.92 -8.89 -4.32
C LYS A 37 19.59 -8.44 -5.62
N THR A 38 18.83 -7.96 -6.58
CA THR A 38 19.33 -7.43 -7.87
C THR A 38 18.46 -6.28 -8.36
N SER A 39 19.03 -5.40 -9.19
CA SER A 39 18.27 -4.31 -9.85
C SER A 39 17.08 -4.85 -10.68
N LYS A 40 17.19 -6.03 -11.26
CA LYS A 40 16.11 -6.69 -12.01
C LYS A 40 14.93 -7.06 -11.11
N GLU A 41 15.19 -7.62 -9.94
CA GLU A 41 14.12 -7.98 -8.99
C GLU A 41 13.50 -6.72 -8.38
N ALA A 42 14.31 -5.70 -8.05
CA ALA A 42 13.82 -4.40 -7.63
C ALA A 42 12.91 -3.74 -8.69
N ARG A 43 13.23 -3.85 -9.99
CA ARG A 43 12.38 -3.37 -11.09
C ARG A 43 11.04 -4.11 -11.15
N LYS A 44 11.01 -5.41 -10.91
CA LYS A 44 9.75 -6.16 -10.83
C LYS A 44 8.89 -5.69 -9.67
N TYR A 45 9.53 -5.43 -8.52
CA TYR A 45 8.82 -4.89 -7.36
C TYR A 45 8.25 -3.50 -7.66
N LEU A 46 9.02 -2.60 -8.26
CA LEU A 46 8.53 -1.27 -8.68
C LEU A 46 7.33 -1.39 -9.64
N ASN A 47 7.39 -2.30 -10.61
CA ASN A 47 6.26 -2.56 -11.51
C ASN A 47 5.00 -3.01 -10.74
N THR A 48 5.16 -3.74 -9.63
CA THR A 48 4.04 -4.12 -8.76
C THR A 48 3.43 -2.90 -8.08
N LEU A 49 4.23 -1.88 -7.74
CA LEU A 49 3.70 -0.65 -7.13
C LEU A 49 2.69 0.03 -8.05
N TYR A 50 2.92 0.06 -9.36
CA TYR A 50 1.98 0.62 -10.33
C TYR A 50 0.63 -0.11 -10.38
N THR A 51 0.55 -1.36 -9.91
CA THR A 51 -0.72 -2.10 -9.89
C THR A 51 -1.72 -1.56 -8.89
N TYR A 52 -1.28 -0.73 -7.92
CA TYR A 52 -2.15 -0.03 -6.99
C TYR A 52 -2.80 1.22 -7.61
N ALA A 53 -2.34 1.68 -8.76
CA ALA A 53 -2.95 2.81 -9.46
C ALA A 53 -4.33 2.38 -10.03
N PRO A 54 -5.42 3.10 -9.71
CA PRO A 54 -6.72 2.79 -10.27
C PRO A 54 -6.75 3.03 -11.77
N ASN A 55 -7.46 2.17 -12.48
CA ASN A 55 -7.71 2.39 -13.90
C ASN A 55 -8.75 3.50 -14.07
N ILE A 56 -8.28 4.75 -14.15
CA ILE A 56 -9.13 5.93 -14.32
C ILE A 56 -9.91 5.95 -15.65
N ALA A 57 -9.51 5.16 -16.64
CA ALA A 57 -10.27 5.00 -17.89
C ALA A 57 -11.50 4.08 -17.73
N ALA A 58 -11.58 3.32 -16.64
CA ALA A 58 -12.74 2.51 -16.35
C ALA A 58 -13.80 3.36 -15.63
N TYR A 59 -14.96 3.54 -16.26
CA TYR A 59 -16.09 4.33 -15.71
C TYR A 59 -16.46 4.00 -14.26
N ARG A 60 -16.14 2.81 -13.78
CA ARG A 60 -16.39 2.38 -12.39
C ARG A 60 -15.54 3.08 -11.35
N TYR A 61 -14.43 3.68 -11.75
CA TYR A 61 -13.45 4.33 -10.87
C TYR A 61 -13.41 5.84 -11.08
N MET A 62 -14.35 6.36 -11.86
CA MET A 62 -14.49 7.78 -12.16
C MET A 62 -15.81 8.29 -11.55
N PRO A 63 -15.79 8.68 -10.27
CA PRO A 63 -16.99 9.24 -9.63
C PRO A 63 -17.53 10.45 -10.38
N ASP A 64 -16.66 11.24 -11.02
CA ASP A 64 -17.03 12.43 -11.79
C ASP A 64 -18.03 12.13 -12.92
N PHE A 65 -17.86 10.99 -13.59
CA PHE A 65 -18.81 10.56 -14.63
C PHE A 65 -20.12 10.03 -14.07
N CYS A 66 -20.12 9.59 -12.84
CA CYS A 66 -21.16 8.74 -12.30
C CYS A 66 -21.95 9.40 -11.17
N ALA A 67 -21.40 10.44 -10.56
CA ALA A 67 -22.04 11.16 -9.46
C ALA A 67 -22.80 12.42 -9.92
N GLY A 68 -22.72 12.74 -11.23
CA GLY A 68 -23.49 13.81 -11.85
C GLY A 68 -24.82 13.30 -12.40
N ASP A 69 -25.60 14.21 -12.99
CA ASP A 69 -26.86 13.95 -13.65
C ASP A 69 -26.74 13.64 -15.16
N ASP A 70 -25.51 13.68 -15.68
CA ASP A 70 -25.22 13.47 -17.11
C ASP A 70 -25.37 12.00 -17.55
N ILE A 71 -25.15 11.05 -16.63
CA ILE A 71 -25.21 9.63 -16.93
C ILE A 71 -26.01 8.88 -15.88
N ILE A 72 -27.12 8.32 -16.29
CA ILE A 72 -27.88 7.36 -15.50
C ILE A 72 -27.83 5.99 -16.20
N THR A 73 -27.27 4.99 -15.53
CA THR A 73 -27.29 3.63 -16.08
C THR A 73 -28.63 2.97 -15.87
N ALA A 74 -29.09 2.25 -16.90
CA ALA A 74 -30.28 1.45 -16.80
C ALA A 74 -30.13 0.36 -15.72
N THR A 75 -31.03 0.35 -14.74
CA THR A 75 -30.94 -0.47 -13.52
C THR A 75 -31.46 -1.89 -13.69
N ASN A 76 -31.30 -2.53 -14.83
CA ASN A 76 -31.80 -3.87 -15.05
C ASN A 76 -31.04 -4.92 -14.22
N GLY A 77 -31.29 -4.99 -12.92
CA GLY A 77 -31.01 -6.14 -12.06
C GLY A 77 -29.56 -6.51 -11.82
N GLN A 78 -28.61 -5.80 -12.39
CA GLN A 78 -27.18 -6.09 -12.23
C GLN A 78 -26.57 -5.20 -11.15
N THR A 79 -26.73 -5.55 -9.89
CA THR A 79 -26.16 -4.88 -8.72
C THR A 79 -24.62 -4.81 -8.73
N ARG A 80 -23.95 -5.40 -9.70
CA ARG A 80 -22.50 -5.50 -9.79
C ARG A 80 -21.78 -4.27 -10.32
N TYR A 81 -22.50 -3.23 -10.75
CA TYR A 81 -21.91 -2.13 -11.53
C TYR A 81 -22.12 -0.75 -10.92
N PHE A 82 -22.37 -0.61 -9.61
CA PHE A 82 -22.91 0.61 -9.05
C PHE A 82 -22.14 1.29 -7.91
N PRO A 83 -20.85 1.65 -8.06
CA PRO A 83 -20.32 2.62 -7.11
C PRO A 83 -21.10 3.95 -7.18
N TYR A 84 -21.47 4.43 -8.36
CA TYR A 84 -22.16 5.71 -8.52
C TYR A 84 -23.63 5.72 -8.06
N LYS A 85 -24.31 4.59 -8.07
CA LYS A 85 -25.67 4.53 -7.52
C LYS A 85 -25.64 4.80 -6.03
N SER A 86 -24.68 4.23 -5.31
CA SER A 86 -24.53 4.49 -3.88
C SER A 86 -24.11 5.92 -3.60
N MET A 87 -23.30 6.53 -4.45
CA MET A 87 -22.96 7.95 -4.36
C MET A 87 -24.21 8.83 -4.62
N LEU A 88 -24.95 8.59 -5.70
CA LEU A 88 -26.15 9.34 -6.02
C LEU A 88 -27.23 9.24 -4.93
N TYR A 89 -27.34 8.10 -4.28
CA TYR A 89 -28.31 7.86 -3.21
C TYR A 89 -27.73 8.11 -1.80
N ASN A 90 -26.46 8.57 -1.71
CA ASN A 90 -25.75 8.78 -0.44
C ASN A 90 -25.72 7.51 0.42
N GLU A 91 -25.57 6.36 -0.19
CA GLU A 91 -25.48 5.05 0.47
C GLU A 91 -24.05 4.64 0.79
N GLU A 92 -23.04 5.35 0.26
CA GLU A 92 -21.63 5.05 0.52
C GLU A 92 -21.24 5.48 1.92
N ASN A 93 -20.59 4.59 2.65
CA ASN A 93 -20.12 4.84 4.01
C ASN A 93 -18.85 4.02 4.32
N ALA A 94 -18.19 4.32 5.43
CA ALA A 94 -16.93 3.69 5.83
C ALA A 94 -17.01 2.17 5.99
N SER A 95 -18.20 1.63 6.30
CA SER A 95 -18.42 0.18 6.45
C SER A 95 -18.82 -0.51 5.15
N GLN A 96 -19.16 0.25 4.13
CA GLN A 96 -19.61 -0.23 2.83
C GLN A 96 -19.10 0.68 1.73
N THR A 97 -17.80 0.56 1.44
CA THR A 97 -17.15 1.33 0.40
C THR A 97 -17.18 0.57 -0.91
N TYR A 98 -17.62 1.22 -1.98
CA TYR A 98 -17.62 0.61 -3.31
C TYR A 98 -16.27 0.73 -4.02
N TYR A 99 -15.44 1.69 -3.64
CA TYR A 99 -14.16 1.95 -4.28
C TYR A 99 -12.97 1.26 -3.63
N GLY A 100 -13.00 1.03 -2.31
CA GLY A 100 -11.92 0.36 -1.58
C GLY A 100 -10.53 0.98 -1.82
N LEU A 101 -10.45 2.32 -1.97
CA LEU A 101 -9.20 3.00 -2.24
C LEU A 101 -8.40 3.24 -0.95
N TRP A 102 -9.11 3.35 0.18
CA TRP A 102 -8.49 3.64 1.46
C TRP A 102 -7.78 2.43 2.05
N ASP A 103 -8.47 1.32 2.13
CA ASP A 103 -7.92 0.06 2.65
C ASP A 103 -8.53 -1.15 1.92
N ALA A 104 -7.83 -2.30 2.02
CA ALA A 104 -8.25 -3.55 1.40
C ALA A 104 -9.19 -4.40 2.27
N THR A 105 -9.47 -3.98 3.51
CA THR A 105 -10.23 -4.79 4.47
C THR A 105 -11.72 -4.72 4.21
N THR A 106 -12.17 -3.62 3.63
CA THR A 106 -13.54 -3.49 3.14
C THR A 106 -13.67 -4.25 1.83
N SER A 107 -14.19 -5.45 1.90
CA SER A 107 -14.53 -6.21 0.70
C SER A 107 -15.55 -5.43 -0.12
N SER A 108 -15.12 -4.94 -1.28
CA SER A 108 -16.06 -4.44 -2.25
C SER A 108 -17.15 -5.51 -2.50
N PRO A 109 -18.43 -5.17 -2.43
CA PRO A 109 -19.52 -6.10 -2.74
C PRO A 109 -19.37 -6.79 -4.10
N SER A 110 -18.53 -6.24 -4.97
CA SER A 110 -18.22 -6.78 -6.29
C SER A 110 -17.10 -7.82 -6.30
N GLY A 111 -16.47 -8.15 -5.16
CA GLY A 111 -15.40 -9.14 -5.06
C GLY A 111 -14.14 -8.75 -5.85
N ARG A 112 -13.91 -7.47 -6.14
CA ARG A 112 -12.77 -6.99 -6.91
C ARG A 112 -11.72 -6.37 -6.01
N THR A 113 -10.47 -6.51 -6.43
CA THR A 113 -9.29 -6.00 -5.78
C THR A 113 -9.46 -4.54 -5.39
N ASN A 114 -9.44 -4.30 -4.11
CA ASN A 114 -9.34 -2.99 -3.54
C ASN A 114 -7.94 -2.47 -3.87
N TYR A 115 -7.85 -1.25 -4.33
CA TYR A 115 -6.58 -0.66 -4.72
C TYR A 115 -5.68 -0.29 -3.54
N ASP A 116 -6.20 -0.28 -2.31
CA ASP A 116 -5.45 -0.04 -1.06
C ASP A 116 -4.26 0.90 -1.23
N MET A 117 -4.56 2.20 -1.41
CA MET A 117 -3.55 3.22 -1.69
C MET A 117 -2.52 3.34 -0.58
N TYR A 118 -2.93 3.19 0.68
CA TYR A 118 -2.00 3.27 1.81
C TYR A 118 -1.00 2.11 1.83
N LYS A 119 -1.41 0.93 1.37
CA LYS A 119 -0.49 -0.19 1.17
C LYS A 119 0.47 0.09 0.03
N GLY A 120 -0.02 0.66 -1.08
CA GLY A 120 0.83 1.13 -2.18
C GLY A 120 1.86 2.16 -1.72
N ILE A 121 1.45 3.17 -0.94
CA ILE A 121 2.32 4.19 -0.36
C ILE A 121 3.38 3.55 0.54
N ARG A 122 3.00 2.64 1.43
CA ARG A 122 3.96 1.92 2.28
C ARG A 122 5.01 1.19 1.45
N TYR A 123 4.59 0.51 0.40
CA TYR A 123 5.49 -0.24 -0.47
C TYR A 123 6.43 0.67 -1.27
N CYS A 124 5.99 1.88 -1.62
CA CYS A 124 6.86 2.90 -2.21
C CYS A 124 7.97 3.32 -1.23
N TYR A 125 7.67 3.53 0.04
CA TYR A 125 8.69 3.83 1.04
C TYR A 125 9.66 2.66 1.26
N ILE A 126 9.19 1.41 1.23
CA ILE A 126 10.07 0.24 1.26
C ILE A 126 11.06 0.25 0.08
N MET A 127 10.60 0.63 -1.13
CA MET A 127 11.50 0.81 -2.28
C MET A 127 12.56 1.88 -2.00
N ILE A 128 12.14 3.06 -1.56
CA ILE A 128 13.03 4.20 -1.31
C ILE A 128 14.11 3.86 -0.29
N ASP A 129 13.74 3.18 0.79
CA ASP A 129 14.64 2.88 1.90
C ASP A 129 15.67 1.77 1.59
N ASN A 130 15.39 0.92 0.59
CA ASN A 130 16.21 -0.26 0.33
C ASN A 130 16.95 -0.23 -1.02
N ILE A 131 16.57 0.62 -1.96
CA ILE A 131 17.12 0.58 -3.32
C ILE A 131 18.63 0.85 -3.37
N ASP A 132 19.16 1.72 -2.51
CA ASP A 132 20.59 2.04 -2.46
C ASP A 132 21.47 0.85 -2.03
N ALA A 133 20.89 -0.12 -1.32
CA ALA A 133 21.59 -1.30 -0.85
C ALA A 133 21.67 -2.42 -1.91
N VAL A 134 21.02 -2.27 -3.06
CA VAL A 134 21.00 -3.28 -4.13
C VAL A 134 22.40 -3.43 -4.72
N PRO A 135 23.00 -4.65 -4.73
CA PRO A 135 24.34 -4.85 -5.23
C PRO A 135 24.52 -4.42 -6.70
N GLY A 136 25.51 -3.57 -6.94
CA GLY A 136 25.87 -3.11 -8.28
C GLY A 136 24.92 -2.09 -8.91
N ILE A 137 23.99 -1.53 -8.14
CA ILE A 137 23.15 -0.43 -8.63
C ILE A 137 23.98 0.86 -8.71
N SER A 138 23.82 1.61 -9.80
CA SER A 138 24.43 2.94 -9.89
C SER A 138 23.55 3.99 -9.18
N PRO A 139 24.14 5.08 -8.63
CA PRO A 139 23.36 6.14 -8.01
C PRO A 139 22.26 6.70 -8.92
N SER A 140 22.53 6.92 -10.19
CA SER A 140 21.54 7.42 -11.15
C SER A 140 20.37 6.47 -11.33
N VAL A 141 20.60 5.16 -11.37
CA VAL A 141 19.52 4.16 -11.46
C VAL A 141 18.74 4.08 -10.15
N ALA A 142 19.42 4.19 -9.01
CA ALA A 142 18.74 4.24 -7.70
C ALA A 142 17.84 5.48 -7.58
N ASP A 143 18.32 6.63 -8.07
CA ASP A 143 17.55 7.87 -8.09
C ASP A 143 16.31 7.77 -8.99
N GLU A 144 16.43 7.12 -10.17
CA GLU A 144 15.27 6.83 -11.03
C GLU A 144 14.20 6.01 -10.30
N PHE A 145 14.59 4.94 -9.60
CA PHE A 145 13.65 4.11 -8.82
C PHE A 145 12.98 4.90 -7.69
N LYS A 146 13.74 5.75 -6.99
CA LYS A 146 13.19 6.63 -5.95
C LYS A 146 12.25 7.66 -6.54
N GLY A 147 12.61 8.24 -7.68
CA GLY A 147 11.78 9.21 -8.40
C GLY A 147 10.43 8.62 -8.79
N GLU A 148 10.42 7.42 -9.38
CA GLU A 148 9.18 6.71 -9.69
C GLU A 148 8.36 6.40 -8.42
N ALA A 149 9.01 6.00 -7.31
CA ALA A 149 8.33 5.73 -6.05
C ALA A 149 7.72 7.00 -5.43
N TYR A 150 8.44 8.15 -5.44
CA TYR A 150 7.89 9.43 -4.98
C TYR A 150 6.73 9.90 -5.85
N PHE A 151 6.82 9.73 -7.17
CA PHE A 151 5.70 10.02 -8.07
C PHE A 151 4.45 9.22 -7.66
N LEU A 152 4.59 7.93 -7.40
CA LEU A 152 3.47 7.08 -6.99
C LEU A 152 2.92 7.47 -5.61
N ILE A 153 3.78 7.86 -4.64
CA ILE A 153 3.34 8.36 -3.34
C ILE A 153 2.46 9.61 -3.50
N ALA A 154 2.91 10.58 -4.31
CA ALA A 154 2.15 11.78 -4.59
C ALA A 154 0.83 11.47 -5.31
N TYR A 155 0.87 10.59 -6.31
CA TYR A 155 -0.31 10.17 -7.07
C TYR A 155 -1.36 9.48 -6.19
N TYR A 156 -0.94 8.58 -5.31
CA TYR A 156 -1.86 7.87 -4.41
C TYR A 156 -2.50 8.81 -3.39
N HIS A 157 -1.73 9.73 -2.82
CA HIS A 157 -2.30 10.76 -1.94
C HIS A 157 -3.25 11.69 -2.69
N TRP A 158 -2.94 12.05 -3.95
CA TRP A 158 -3.83 12.84 -4.79
C TRP A 158 -5.15 12.11 -5.07
N VAL A 159 -5.09 10.81 -5.42
CA VAL A 159 -6.29 9.99 -5.61
C VAL A 159 -7.12 9.93 -4.33
N LEU A 160 -6.48 9.69 -3.18
CA LEU A 160 -7.18 9.68 -1.89
C LEU A 160 -7.81 11.04 -1.57
N LEU A 161 -7.07 12.14 -1.79
CA LEU A 161 -7.55 13.50 -1.52
C LEU A 161 -8.77 13.85 -2.38
N THR A 162 -8.76 13.49 -3.67
CA THR A 162 -9.88 13.78 -4.58
C THR A 162 -11.14 12.97 -4.26
N HIS A 163 -11.00 11.79 -3.66
CA HIS A 163 -12.16 10.94 -3.33
C HIS A 163 -12.69 11.14 -1.90
N TYR A 164 -11.80 11.44 -0.95
CA TYR A 164 -12.15 11.45 0.48
C TYR A 164 -11.96 12.82 1.16
N GLY A 165 -11.51 13.85 0.42
CA GLY A 165 -11.11 15.13 1.00
C GLY A 165 -9.83 14.98 1.85
N PRO A 166 -9.67 15.72 2.96
CA PRO A 166 -8.51 15.61 3.84
C PRO A 166 -8.16 14.17 4.21
N VAL A 167 -6.87 13.83 4.12
CA VAL A 167 -6.36 12.46 4.31
C VAL A 167 -5.23 12.39 5.33
N ILE A 168 -4.86 11.19 5.73
CA ILE A 168 -3.66 10.95 6.53
C ILE A 168 -2.45 11.02 5.59
N LEU A 169 -1.48 11.88 5.91
CA LEU A 169 -0.23 11.99 5.17
C LEU A 169 0.81 11.02 5.73
N VAL A 170 1.21 10.06 4.91
CA VAL A 170 2.28 9.10 5.24
C VAL A 170 3.60 9.65 4.73
N ARG A 171 4.55 9.92 5.64
CA ARG A 171 5.84 10.56 5.34
C ARG A 171 7.04 9.61 5.42
N GLY A 172 6.78 8.32 5.63
CA GLY A 172 7.80 7.27 5.77
C GLY A 172 7.19 5.94 6.17
N GLN A 173 8.01 4.93 6.37
CA GLN A 173 7.54 3.67 6.94
C GLN A 173 7.14 3.87 8.41
N LEU A 174 5.97 3.36 8.79
CA LEU A 174 5.54 3.32 10.18
C LEU A 174 6.19 2.11 10.86
N ASP A 175 6.81 2.35 12.00
CA ASP A 175 7.27 1.28 12.89
C ASP A 175 6.04 0.68 13.59
N MET A 176 5.84 -0.63 13.43
CA MET A 176 4.73 -1.35 14.09
C MET A 176 4.92 -1.48 15.60
N GLY A 177 6.09 -1.13 16.13
CA GLY A 177 6.39 -1.08 17.57
C GLY A 177 6.04 0.23 18.26
N LEU A 178 5.54 1.23 17.51
CA LEU A 178 5.14 2.52 18.07
C LEU A 178 3.90 2.39 18.98
N PRO A 179 3.78 3.26 20.00
CA PRO A 179 2.56 3.38 20.79
C PRO A 179 1.32 3.65 19.92
N GLU A 180 0.17 3.19 20.36
CA GLU A 180 -1.08 3.30 19.61
C GLU A 180 -1.41 4.75 19.23
N GLU A 181 -1.15 5.71 20.10
CA GLU A 181 -1.34 7.15 19.86
C GLU A 181 -0.46 7.74 18.76
N GLU A 182 0.67 7.10 18.45
CA GLU A 182 1.57 7.52 17.36
C GLU A 182 1.20 6.86 16.03
N VAL A 183 0.48 5.73 16.07
CA VAL A 183 -0.01 5.01 14.90
C VAL A 183 -1.33 5.60 14.39
N TYR A 184 -2.24 5.92 15.32
CA TYR A 184 -3.55 6.51 14.98
C TYR A 184 -3.48 8.02 14.88
N VAL A 185 -3.08 8.52 13.71
CA VAL A 185 -2.98 9.95 13.44
C VAL A 185 -4.26 10.49 12.80
N ALA A 186 -4.59 11.75 13.09
CA ALA A 186 -5.71 12.43 12.46
C ALA A 186 -5.42 12.73 10.97
N ARG A 187 -6.48 12.99 10.20
CA ARG A 187 -6.34 13.51 8.84
C ARG A 187 -5.70 14.90 8.87
N SER A 188 -4.79 15.16 7.95
CA SER A 188 -4.17 16.48 7.80
C SER A 188 -5.13 17.48 7.16
N PRO A 189 -5.01 18.79 7.43
CA PRO A 189 -5.77 19.83 6.74
C PRO A 189 -5.60 19.76 5.22
N PHE A 190 -6.62 20.21 4.49
CA PHE A 190 -6.63 20.13 3.02
C PHE A 190 -5.41 20.82 2.38
N ASP A 191 -5.09 22.03 2.83
CA ASP A 191 -3.96 22.80 2.28
C ASP A 191 -2.61 22.09 2.53
N GLU A 192 -2.47 21.43 3.68
CA GLU A 192 -1.29 20.62 4.00
C GLU A 192 -1.21 19.40 3.07
N CYS A 193 -2.35 18.77 2.78
CA CYS A 193 -2.39 17.66 1.82
C CYS A 193 -1.95 18.10 0.42
N VAL A 194 -2.45 19.24 -0.06
CA VAL A 194 -2.07 19.80 -1.36
C VAL A 194 -0.58 20.13 -1.42
N THR A 195 -0.07 20.80 -0.38
CA THR A 195 1.35 21.15 -0.28
C THR A 195 2.23 19.90 -0.30
N PHE A 196 1.91 18.92 0.53
CA PHE A 196 2.66 17.66 0.57
C PHE A 196 2.70 16.94 -0.78
N ILE A 197 1.56 16.87 -1.48
CA ILE A 197 1.47 16.24 -2.79
C ILE A 197 2.34 16.98 -3.81
N ALA A 198 2.27 18.32 -3.85
CA ALA A 198 3.07 19.14 -4.76
C ALA A 198 4.58 18.96 -4.50
N GLU A 199 5.01 19.12 -3.25
CA GLU A 199 6.42 18.93 -2.86
C GLU A 199 6.93 17.51 -3.16
N THR A 200 6.06 16.50 -3.03
CA THR A 200 6.43 15.11 -3.32
C THR A 200 6.58 14.87 -4.83
N TYR A 201 5.76 15.52 -5.67
CA TYR A 201 5.94 15.52 -7.13
C TYR A 201 7.22 16.26 -7.55
N ASP A 202 7.51 17.41 -6.93
CA ASP A 202 8.75 18.15 -7.20
C ASP A 202 9.97 17.29 -6.88
N ARG A 203 9.95 16.60 -5.75
CA ARG A 203 11.02 15.67 -5.37
C ARG A 203 11.15 14.50 -6.37
N ALA A 204 10.05 13.99 -6.88
CA ALA A 204 10.09 12.96 -7.93
C ALA A 204 10.75 13.51 -9.21
N ALA A 205 10.38 14.72 -9.62
CA ALA A 205 10.93 15.37 -10.80
C ALA A 205 12.43 15.64 -10.69
N GLU A 206 12.93 15.99 -9.50
CA GLU A 206 14.37 16.19 -9.24
C GLU A 206 15.19 14.91 -9.43
N LEU A 207 14.59 13.73 -9.17
CA LEU A 207 15.26 12.42 -9.24
C LEU A 207 15.10 11.74 -10.61
N LEU A 208 14.05 12.09 -11.35
CA LEU A 208 13.78 11.55 -12.68
C LEU A 208 14.53 12.41 -13.71
N HIS A 209 15.61 11.88 -14.22
CA HIS A 209 16.38 12.53 -15.31
C HIS A 209 15.71 12.29 -16.67
N GLU A 210 15.80 13.28 -17.55
CA GLU A 210 15.39 13.15 -18.97
C GLU A 210 16.29 12.18 -19.76
#